data_4fc9cee117daf5df893e6e5a22efc016
#
_entry.id   4fc9cee117daf5df893e6e5a22efc016
#
_cell.length_a   1.000
_cell.length_b   1.000
_cell.length_c   1.000
_cell.angle_alpha   90.00
_cell.angle_beta   90.00
_cell.angle_gamma   90.00
#
_symmetry.space_group_name_H-M   'P 1'
#
loop_
_entity.id
_entity.type
_entity.pdbx_description
1 polymer ?
#
loop_
_entity_poly.entity_id
_entity_poly.type
_entity_poly.pdbx_seq_one_letter_code
_entity_poly.pdbx_strand_id
1 'polypeptide(L)'
;MKRISSFILLFLVICAVAFPFSVSAEHPPELIDVPNMLSESEYIELSDKLAALRDTYDVDVAFIISDEMITEDAQAEADDIYDSYEYGVGENYDGILYFVCETTHEYAFSTCGRAIEIFNDDGLEYIDEAMLPYLKKGDYYQAGMVYADKCAELMGMAANGEPYKKKINILYVIAGIILIPLAVAFAFMTRKLSKMNTAVMQPGAANYMKPGSMNMDFSRDIFLYSTVSKREKPKESSTHTSSSGRTHGGRSGSF
;
A
#
# COMPACT_ATOMS: atom_id res chain seq x y z
N MET A 1 -50.00 36.15 41.12
CA MET A 1 -48.79 35.35 41.40
C MET A 1 -48.74 34.02 40.65
N LYS A 2 -49.81 33.22 40.52
CA LYS A 2 -49.78 31.91 39.80
C LYS A 2 -49.49 32.02 38.27
N ARG A 3 -49.87 33.11 37.58
CA ARG A 3 -49.67 33.26 36.14
C ARG A 3 -48.21 33.65 35.75
N ILE A 4 -47.51 34.36 36.63
CA ILE A 4 -46.11 34.75 36.43
C ILE A 4 -45.20 33.51 36.59
N SER A 5 -45.51 32.62 37.54
CA SER A 5 -44.80 31.38 37.75
C SER A 5 -44.93 30.42 36.57
N SER A 6 -46.09 30.42 35.87
CA SER A 6 -46.30 29.55 34.68
C SER A 6 -45.51 30.08 33.45
N PHE A 7 -45.40 31.41 33.32
CA PHE A 7 -44.56 31.99 32.22
C PHE A 7 -43.09 31.79 32.44
N ILE A 8 -42.59 31.85 33.68
CA ILE A 8 -41.20 31.59 34.02
C ILE A 8 -40.87 30.11 33.78
N LEU A 9 -41.78 29.20 34.11
CA LEU A 9 -41.60 27.77 33.86
C LEU A 9 -41.59 27.45 32.36
N LEU A 10 -42.48 28.07 31.57
CA LEU A 10 -42.52 27.91 30.11
C LEU A 10 -41.25 28.48 29.44
N PHE A 11 -40.74 29.61 29.91
CA PHE A 11 -39.49 30.21 29.40
C PHE A 11 -38.29 29.35 29.74
N LEU A 12 -38.20 28.73 30.92
CA LEU A 12 -37.14 27.78 31.31
C LEU A 12 -37.17 26.52 30.46
N VAL A 13 -38.36 25.98 30.13
CA VAL A 13 -38.49 24.84 29.23
C VAL A 13 -38.06 25.19 27.78
N ILE A 14 -38.44 26.35 27.30
CA ILE A 14 -38.04 26.84 25.96
C ILE A 14 -36.52 27.07 25.88
N CYS A 15 -35.88 27.60 26.92
CA CYS A 15 -34.42 27.75 26.98
C CYS A 15 -33.70 26.39 27.03
N ALA A 16 -34.26 25.38 27.72
CA ALA A 16 -33.66 24.04 27.76
C ALA A 16 -33.74 23.30 26.42
N VAL A 17 -34.75 23.62 25.58
CA VAL A 17 -34.86 23.03 24.22
C VAL A 17 -34.07 23.80 23.18
N ALA A 18 -33.76 25.11 23.44
CA ALA A 18 -33.06 26.00 22.49
C ALA A 18 -31.53 25.91 22.58
N PHE A 19 -30.96 25.23 23.57
CA PHE A 19 -29.57 24.91 23.58
C PHE A 19 -29.41 23.49 23.01
N PRO A 20 -28.98 23.33 21.76
CA PRO A 20 -28.49 22.03 21.32
C PRO A 20 -27.29 21.71 22.21
N PHE A 21 -27.40 20.68 23.02
CA PHE A 21 -26.22 20.02 23.56
C PHE A 21 -25.46 19.51 22.34
N SER A 22 -24.51 20.29 21.85
CA SER A 22 -23.48 19.76 20.99
C SER A 22 -22.70 18.79 21.88
N VAL A 23 -23.06 17.52 21.83
CA VAL A 23 -22.15 16.45 22.19
C VAL A 23 -21.06 16.57 21.10
N SER A 24 -19.98 17.24 21.43
CA SER A 24 -18.74 17.08 20.66
C SER A 24 -18.41 15.62 20.77
N ALA A 25 -18.57 14.86 19.71
CA ALA A 25 -18.00 13.53 19.65
C ALA A 25 -16.52 13.70 19.95
N GLU A 26 -16.06 13.07 21.04
CA GLU A 26 -14.64 13.07 21.39
C GLU A 26 -13.91 12.42 20.23
N HIS A 27 -12.93 13.12 19.66
CA HIS A 27 -12.14 12.62 18.56
C HIS A 27 -11.41 11.35 19.01
N PRO A 28 -11.34 10.27 18.20
CA PRO A 28 -10.59 9.08 18.57
C PRO A 28 -9.10 9.43 18.79
N PRO A 29 -8.40 8.71 19.68
CA PRO A 29 -6.99 8.98 19.95
C PRO A 29 -6.14 8.70 18.69
N GLU A 30 -5.25 9.61 18.34
CA GLU A 30 -4.33 9.48 17.22
C GLU A 30 -3.29 8.38 17.42
N LEU A 31 -3.03 8.01 18.68
CA LEU A 31 -2.09 6.97 19.06
C LEU A 31 -2.77 5.97 19.98
N ILE A 32 -2.70 4.69 19.64
CA ILE A 32 -3.11 3.58 20.49
C ILE A 32 -1.90 2.63 20.60
N ASP A 33 -1.52 2.31 21.83
CA ASP A 33 -0.44 1.38 22.17
C ASP A 33 -0.94 0.35 23.19
N VAL A 34 -1.60 -0.71 22.70
CA VAL A 34 -2.19 -1.75 23.53
C VAL A 34 -1.13 -2.54 24.32
N PRO A 35 -0.02 -2.99 23.69
CA PRO A 35 1.01 -3.75 24.37
C PRO A 35 1.92 -2.90 25.27
N ASN A 36 1.75 -1.57 25.32
CA ASN A 36 2.57 -0.61 26.05
C ASN A 36 4.07 -0.69 25.66
N MET A 37 4.32 -0.65 24.36
CA MET A 37 5.68 -0.67 23.79
C MET A 37 6.39 0.66 23.94
N LEU A 38 5.65 1.75 24.13
CA LEU A 38 6.16 3.11 24.29
C LEU A 38 6.27 3.49 25.77
N SER A 39 7.29 4.21 26.14
CA SER A 39 7.32 4.89 27.43
C SER A 39 6.32 6.05 27.46
N GLU A 40 5.91 6.48 28.65
CA GLU A 40 4.94 7.58 28.81
C GLU A 40 5.40 8.87 28.08
N SER A 41 6.69 9.19 28.12
CA SER A 41 7.23 10.35 27.42
C SER A 41 7.19 10.21 25.90
N GLU A 42 7.51 9.03 25.38
CA GLU A 42 7.46 8.73 23.94
C GLU A 42 6.03 8.73 23.44
N TYR A 43 5.09 8.19 24.22
CA TYR A 43 3.67 8.20 23.91
C TYR A 43 3.14 9.64 23.78
N ILE A 44 3.42 10.49 24.75
CA ILE A 44 2.98 11.90 24.74
C ILE A 44 3.58 12.62 23.53
N GLU A 45 4.89 12.49 23.30
CA GLU A 45 5.58 13.20 22.21
C GLU A 45 5.03 12.77 20.84
N LEU A 46 4.82 11.48 20.60
CA LEU A 46 4.29 10.98 19.35
C LEU A 46 2.81 11.37 19.17
N SER A 47 2.00 11.24 20.22
CA SER A 47 0.57 11.62 20.19
C SER A 47 0.42 13.12 19.88
N ASP A 48 1.16 13.99 20.55
CA ASP A 48 1.14 15.44 20.31
C ASP A 48 1.53 15.77 18.86
N LYS A 49 2.51 15.05 18.32
CA LYS A 49 2.96 15.24 16.93
C LYS A 49 1.89 14.83 15.92
N LEU A 50 1.23 13.71 16.12
CA LEU A 50 0.14 13.24 15.26
C LEU A 50 -1.05 14.21 15.31
N ALA A 51 -1.47 14.64 16.50
CA ALA A 51 -2.52 15.64 16.68
C ALA A 51 -2.18 16.98 15.99
N ALA A 52 -0.93 17.45 16.08
CA ALA A 52 -0.50 18.67 15.40
C ALA A 52 -0.58 18.55 13.87
N LEU A 53 -0.37 17.37 13.30
CA LEU A 53 -0.53 17.12 11.85
C LEU A 53 -1.98 17.25 11.45
N ARG A 54 -2.91 16.64 12.20
CA ARG A 54 -4.35 16.80 11.97
C ARG A 54 -4.76 18.26 11.98
N ASP A 55 -4.35 19.00 13.01
CA ASP A 55 -4.72 20.41 13.16
C ASP A 55 -4.11 21.30 12.06
N THR A 56 -2.96 20.92 11.50
CA THR A 56 -2.27 21.69 10.46
C THR A 56 -2.83 21.44 9.07
N TYR A 57 -3.17 20.18 8.75
CA TYR A 57 -3.53 19.78 7.39
C TYR A 57 -4.99 19.41 7.22
N ASP A 58 -5.76 19.38 8.30
CA ASP A 58 -7.18 18.96 8.30
C ASP A 58 -7.33 17.54 7.70
N VAL A 59 -6.40 16.65 8.06
CA VAL A 59 -6.35 15.23 7.70
C VAL A 59 -5.96 14.46 8.94
N ASP A 60 -6.74 13.46 9.29
CA ASP A 60 -6.44 12.62 10.45
C ASP A 60 -5.23 11.72 10.22
N VAL A 61 -4.38 11.57 11.23
CA VAL A 61 -3.18 10.75 11.15
C VAL A 61 -3.10 9.90 12.40
N ALA A 62 -3.38 8.61 12.29
CA ALA A 62 -3.42 7.68 13.40
C ALA A 62 -2.33 6.60 13.31
N PHE A 63 -1.81 6.19 14.47
CA PHE A 63 -0.81 5.13 14.60
C PHE A 63 -1.25 4.14 15.70
N ILE A 64 -1.49 2.89 15.31
CA ILE A 64 -2.06 1.87 16.19
C ILE A 64 -1.08 0.71 16.34
N ILE A 65 -0.67 0.44 17.59
CA ILE A 65 0.13 -0.74 17.96
C ILE A 65 -0.81 -1.68 18.71
N SER A 66 -0.98 -2.89 18.22
CA SER A 66 -1.79 -3.94 18.85
C SER A 66 -0.94 -5.18 19.11
N ASP A 67 -1.33 -5.97 20.08
CA ASP A 67 -0.77 -7.29 20.37
C ASP A 67 -1.53 -8.42 19.67
N GLU A 68 -2.78 -8.17 19.25
CA GLU A 68 -3.64 -9.16 18.59
C GLU A 68 -4.31 -8.54 17.34
N MET A 69 -4.69 -9.41 16.41
CA MET A 69 -5.59 -9.09 15.30
C MET A 69 -6.87 -9.90 15.45
N ILE A 70 -8.02 -9.28 15.18
CA ILE A 70 -9.32 -9.94 15.18
C ILE A 70 -9.57 -10.62 13.84
N THR A 71 -9.06 -10.00 12.77
CA THR A 71 -9.17 -10.51 11.40
C THR A 71 -7.91 -11.30 11.02
N GLU A 72 -7.99 -12.12 9.96
CA GLU A 72 -6.84 -12.86 9.41
C GLU A 72 -5.99 -12.00 8.44
N ASP A 73 -6.43 -10.77 8.14
CA ASP A 73 -5.80 -9.86 7.19
C ASP A 73 -5.58 -8.49 7.83
N ALA A 74 -4.34 -8.07 7.94
CA ALA A 74 -3.96 -6.78 8.52
C ALA A 74 -4.62 -5.59 7.81
N GLN A 75 -4.89 -5.69 6.50
CA GLN A 75 -5.58 -4.63 5.77
C GLN A 75 -7.05 -4.51 6.21
N ALA A 76 -7.75 -5.64 6.33
CA ALA A 76 -9.12 -5.65 6.83
C ALA A 76 -9.20 -5.15 8.28
N GLU A 77 -8.21 -5.52 9.11
CA GLU A 77 -8.11 -5.03 10.49
C GLU A 77 -7.94 -3.51 10.55
N ALA A 78 -7.02 -2.95 9.77
CA ALA A 78 -6.79 -1.52 9.71
C ALA A 78 -8.04 -0.73 9.26
N ASP A 79 -8.77 -1.27 8.27
CA ASP A 79 -9.99 -0.64 7.75
C ASP A 79 -11.14 -0.73 8.76
N ASP A 80 -11.31 -1.88 9.43
CA ASP A 80 -12.35 -2.08 10.45
C ASP A 80 -12.08 -1.20 11.68
N ILE A 81 -10.82 -1.01 12.07
CA ILE A 81 -10.43 -0.07 13.13
C ILE A 81 -10.76 1.36 12.70
N TYR A 82 -10.36 1.75 11.47
CA TYR A 82 -10.63 3.08 10.93
C TYR A 82 -12.11 3.42 10.98
N ASP A 83 -12.95 2.51 10.50
CA ASP A 83 -14.39 2.68 10.44
C ASP A 83 -15.07 2.64 11.82
N SER A 84 -14.63 1.73 12.70
CA SER A 84 -15.25 1.53 14.02
C SER A 84 -15.00 2.68 14.99
N TYR A 85 -13.82 3.29 14.92
CA TYR A 85 -13.46 4.46 15.72
C TYR A 85 -13.85 5.77 15.04
N GLU A 86 -14.40 5.71 13.82
CA GLU A 86 -14.80 6.88 13.03
C GLU A 86 -13.63 7.86 12.78
N TYR A 87 -12.43 7.33 12.49
CA TYR A 87 -11.29 8.15 12.11
C TYR A 87 -11.57 8.97 10.85
N GLY A 88 -10.85 10.06 10.72
CA GLY A 88 -10.92 10.97 9.59
C GLY A 88 -11.65 12.27 9.87
N VAL A 89 -11.24 13.32 9.19
CA VAL A 89 -11.81 14.67 9.34
C VAL A 89 -12.90 14.91 8.30
N GLY A 90 -13.98 15.57 8.73
CA GLY A 90 -15.06 16.02 7.85
C GLY A 90 -15.98 14.93 7.32
N GLU A 91 -16.84 15.29 6.36
CA GLU A 91 -17.87 14.40 5.81
C GLU A 91 -17.29 13.24 4.98
N ASN A 92 -16.06 13.38 4.46
CA ASN A 92 -15.40 12.37 3.66
C ASN A 92 -14.46 11.47 4.47
N TYR A 93 -14.37 11.69 5.78
CA TYR A 93 -13.46 10.95 6.66
C TYR A 93 -12.01 11.00 6.15
N ASP A 94 -11.51 12.22 5.89
CA ASP A 94 -10.17 12.44 5.34
C ASP A 94 -9.09 12.05 6.36
N GLY A 95 -8.37 10.96 6.12
CA GLY A 95 -7.34 10.51 7.06
C GLY A 95 -6.54 9.29 6.60
N ILE A 96 -5.48 9.04 7.35
CA ILE A 96 -4.61 7.87 7.23
C ILE A 96 -4.42 7.22 8.59
N LEU A 97 -4.53 5.91 8.65
CA LEU A 97 -4.23 5.08 9.81
C LEU A 97 -3.13 4.08 9.47
N TYR A 98 -2.15 3.95 10.33
CA TYR A 98 -1.18 2.87 10.31
C TYR A 98 -1.48 1.90 11.45
N PHE A 99 -1.70 0.66 11.12
CA PHE A 99 -1.88 -0.44 12.04
C PHE A 99 -0.67 -1.36 12.02
N VAL A 100 -0.21 -1.78 13.18
CA VAL A 100 0.84 -2.79 13.31
C VAL A 100 0.53 -3.73 14.47
N CYS A 101 0.63 -5.04 14.20
CA CYS A 101 0.50 -6.08 15.22
C CYS A 101 1.90 -6.56 15.65
N GLU A 102 2.18 -6.45 16.95
CA GLU A 102 3.47 -6.84 17.51
C GLU A 102 3.71 -8.35 17.42
N THR A 103 2.67 -9.14 17.69
CA THR A 103 2.79 -10.62 17.74
C THR A 103 2.97 -11.25 16.37
N THR A 104 2.23 -10.78 15.34
CA THR A 104 2.31 -11.36 13.99
C THR A 104 3.35 -10.66 13.11
N HIS A 105 3.82 -9.48 13.53
CA HIS A 105 4.66 -8.59 12.72
C HIS A 105 4.03 -8.18 11.38
N GLU A 106 2.70 -8.21 11.31
CA GLU A 106 1.94 -7.73 10.17
C GLU A 106 1.51 -6.28 10.39
N TYR A 107 1.41 -5.54 9.32
CA TYR A 107 0.99 -4.15 9.34
C TYR A 107 0.17 -3.78 8.11
N ALA A 108 -0.60 -2.71 8.23
CA ALA A 108 -1.31 -2.14 7.10
C ALA A 108 -1.49 -0.62 7.24
N PHE A 109 -1.64 0.04 6.11
CA PHE A 109 -2.14 1.40 6.02
C PHE A 109 -3.59 1.37 5.57
N SER A 110 -4.44 2.17 6.21
CA SER A 110 -5.79 2.47 5.73
C SER A 110 -5.89 3.97 5.45
N THR A 111 -6.36 4.34 4.27
CA THR A 111 -6.56 5.75 3.88
C THR A 111 -7.99 5.96 3.40
N CYS A 112 -8.59 7.11 3.76
CA CYS A 112 -9.95 7.45 3.37
C CYS A 112 -10.06 8.91 2.89
N GLY A 113 -11.09 9.19 2.10
CA GLY A 113 -11.35 10.52 1.58
C GLY A 113 -10.21 11.04 0.69
N ARG A 114 -9.86 12.32 0.86
CA ARG A 114 -8.75 12.94 0.09
C ARG A 114 -7.37 12.39 0.45
N ALA A 115 -7.23 11.70 1.58
CA ALA A 115 -5.97 11.08 1.96
C ALA A 115 -5.54 9.99 0.97
N ILE A 116 -6.47 9.35 0.25
CA ILE A 116 -6.17 8.39 -0.82
C ILE A 116 -5.32 9.02 -1.94
N GLU A 117 -5.55 10.30 -2.26
CA GLU A 117 -4.79 11.01 -3.28
C GLU A 117 -3.46 11.56 -2.74
N ILE A 118 -3.45 12.01 -1.46
CA ILE A 118 -2.26 12.52 -0.78
C ILE A 118 -1.24 11.39 -0.58
N PHE A 119 -1.72 10.26 -0.06
CA PHE A 119 -0.95 9.05 0.23
C PHE A 119 -1.20 7.99 -0.84
N ASN A 120 -0.89 8.33 -2.09
CA ASN A 120 -0.98 7.37 -3.18
C ASN A 120 0.00 6.20 -3.00
N ASP A 121 -0.06 5.18 -3.87
CA ASP A 121 0.76 3.96 -3.76
C ASP A 121 2.26 4.26 -3.62
N ASP A 122 2.78 5.23 -4.38
CA ASP A 122 4.19 5.66 -4.30
C ASP A 122 4.50 6.32 -2.94
N GLY A 123 3.55 7.08 -2.40
CA GLY A 123 3.64 7.74 -1.09
C GLY A 123 3.61 6.74 0.06
N LEU A 124 2.71 5.76 0.03
CA LEU A 124 2.65 4.69 1.02
C LEU A 124 3.92 3.82 0.98
N GLU A 125 4.44 3.50 -0.21
CA GLU A 125 5.71 2.79 -0.35
C GLU A 125 6.88 3.61 0.24
N TYR A 126 6.89 4.94 0.05
CA TYR A 126 7.89 5.83 0.59
C TYR A 126 7.88 5.89 2.12
N ILE A 127 6.70 5.92 2.74
CA ILE A 127 6.54 5.85 4.20
C ILE A 127 7.04 4.48 4.70
N ASP A 128 6.56 3.40 4.10
CA ASP A 128 6.88 2.02 4.45
C ASP A 128 8.40 1.75 4.42
N GLU A 129 9.07 2.09 3.30
CA GLU A 129 10.53 1.95 3.18
C GLU A 129 11.30 2.70 4.27
N ALA A 130 10.78 3.84 4.75
CA ALA A 130 11.41 4.64 5.80
C ALA A 130 11.18 4.06 7.20
N MET A 131 10.02 3.48 7.48
CA MET A 131 9.64 2.91 8.79
C MET A 131 10.21 1.51 9.03
N LEU A 132 10.26 0.68 7.99
CA LEU A 132 10.59 -0.74 8.05
C LEU A 132 11.91 -1.07 8.80
N PRO A 133 13.00 -0.28 8.70
CA PRO A 133 14.22 -0.53 9.46
C PRO A 133 14.07 -0.40 10.99
N TYR A 134 13.11 0.41 11.45
CA TYR A 134 12.82 0.60 12.88
C TYR A 134 11.87 -0.50 13.38
N LEU A 135 10.84 -0.82 12.62
CA LEU A 135 9.92 -1.93 12.93
C LEU A 135 10.67 -3.26 13.10
N LYS A 136 11.59 -3.58 12.18
CA LYS A 136 12.46 -4.77 12.27
C LYS A 136 13.33 -4.84 13.52
N LYS A 137 13.52 -3.72 14.22
CA LYS A 137 14.27 -3.64 15.49
C LYS A 137 13.35 -3.64 16.70
N GLY A 138 12.02 -3.61 16.49
CA GLY A 138 11.06 -3.41 17.55
C GLY A 138 11.03 -1.98 18.11
N ASP A 139 11.57 -1.01 17.36
CA ASP A 139 11.63 0.39 17.75
C ASP A 139 10.39 1.12 17.23
N TYR A 140 9.24 0.86 17.87
CA TYR A 140 7.94 1.40 17.47
C TYR A 140 7.86 2.92 17.63
N TYR A 141 8.56 3.49 18.61
CA TYR A 141 8.60 4.93 18.79
C TYR A 141 9.25 5.63 17.60
N GLN A 142 10.46 5.20 17.20
CA GLN A 142 11.13 5.78 16.04
C GLN A 142 10.37 5.51 14.74
N ALA A 143 9.72 4.35 14.61
CA ALA A 143 8.86 4.06 13.48
C ALA A 143 7.71 5.06 13.41
N GLY A 144 7.00 5.32 14.53
CA GLY A 144 5.90 6.28 14.60
C GLY A 144 6.37 7.73 14.34
N MET A 145 7.54 8.11 14.86
CA MET A 145 8.11 9.44 14.59
C MET A 145 8.43 9.64 13.11
N VAL A 146 9.02 8.62 12.45
CA VAL A 146 9.30 8.64 11.02
C VAL A 146 8.00 8.66 10.21
N TYR A 147 6.99 7.89 10.62
CA TYR A 147 5.66 7.91 10.03
C TYR A 147 5.09 9.32 10.02
N ALA A 148 5.05 9.98 11.19
CA ALA A 148 4.54 11.33 11.33
C ALA A 148 5.31 12.34 10.44
N ASP A 149 6.66 12.24 10.39
CA ASP A 149 7.48 13.11 9.55
C ASP A 149 7.19 12.91 8.05
N LYS A 150 7.02 11.66 7.61
CA LYS A 150 6.72 11.35 6.22
C LYS A 150 5.30 11.76 5.85
N CYS A 151 4.33 11.58 6.74
CA CYS A 151 2.98 12.11 6.54
C CYS A 151 3.00 13.64 6.40
N ALA A 152 3.72 14.36 7.26
CA ALA A 152 3.89 15.81 7.14
C ALA A 152 4.49 16.23 5.78
N GLU A 153 5.53 15.53 5.34
CA GLU A 153 6.18 15.78 4.04
C GLU A 153 5.20 15.61 2.88
N LEU A 154 4.46 14.48 2.84
CA LEU A 154 3.52 14.19 1.76
C LEU A 154 2.32 15.15 1.76
N MET A 155 1.75 15.46 2.93
CA MET A 155 0.67 16.44 3.06
C MET A 155 1.14 17.84 2.64
N GLY A 156 2.37 18.22 3.00
CA GLY A 156 2.97 19.48 2.57
C GLY A 156 3.15 19.57 1.05
N MET A 157 3.59 18.48 0.39
CA MET A 157 3.68 18.40 -1.07
C MET A 157 2.29 18.51 -1.72
N ALA A 158 1.31 17.77 -1.21
CA ALA A 158 -0.05 17.79 -1.73
C ALA A 158 -0.70 19.16 -1.58
N ALA A 159 -0.48 19.87 -0.46
CA ALA A 159 -0.96 21.23 -0.25
C ALA A 159 -0.39 22.22 -1.27
N ASN A 160 0.81 21.99 -1.79
CA ASN A 160 1.42 22.76 -2.88
C ASN A 160 0.97 22.31 -4.27
N GLY A 161 0.07 21.34 -4.40
CA GLY A 161 -0.41 20.80 -5.67
C GLY A 161 0.55 19.85 -6.37
N GLU A 162 1.57 19.37 -5.68
CA GLU A 162 2.59 18.44 -6.20
C GLU A 162 2.56 17.12 -5.42
N PRO A 163 1.58 16.23 -5.64
CA PRO A 163 1.52 14.95 -4.94
C PRO A 163 2.79 14.13 -5.23
N TYR A 164 3.23 13.39 -4.23
CA TYR A 164 4.45 12.60 -4.32
C TYR A 164 4.40 11.61 -5.49
N LYS A 165 5.50 11.52 -6.21
CA LYS A 165 5.71 10.53 -7.26
C LYS A 165 7.12 9.96 -7.12
N LYS A 166 7.22 8.64 -7.11
CA LYS A 166 8.52 7.95 -7.06
C LYS A 166 9.35 8.33 -8.27
N LYS A 167 10.54 8.91 -8.04
CA LYS A 167 11.46 9.29 -9.13
C LYS A 167 12.06 8.03 -9.75
N ILE A 168 11.55 7.64 -10.90
CA ILE A 168 12.13 6.56 -11.68
C ILE A 168 13.46 7.06 -12.25
N ASN A 169 14.55 6.39 -11.91
CA ASN A 169 15.84 6.71 -12.53
C ASN A 169 15.81 6.29 -13.99
N ILE A 170 15.59 7.28 -14.87
CA ILE A 170 15.45 7.10 -16.32
C ILE A 170 16.66 6.37 -16.94
N LEU A 171 17.83 6.44 -16.28
CA LEU A 171 19.05 5.76 -16.73
C LEU A 171 18.88 4.23 -16.71
N TYR A 172 18.23 3.67 -15.66
CA TYR A 172 17.95 2.23 -15.60
C TYR A 172 16.92 1.79 -16.64
N VAL A 173 15.93 2.65 -16.91
CA VAL A 173 14.93 2.38 -17.96
C VAL A 173 15.60 2.34 -19.34
N ILE A 174 16.44 3.34 -19.65
CA ILE A 174 17.19 3.40 -20.91
C ILE A 174 18.16 2.21 -21.02
N ALA A 175 18.88 1.89 -19.95
CA ALA A 175 19.77 0.74 -19.92
C ALA A 175 19.01 -0.58 -20.18
N GLY A 176 17.84 -0.76 -19.59
CA GLY A 176 16.98 -1.92 -19.84
C GLY A 176 16.50 -2.01 -21.29
N ILE A 177 16.06 -0.90 -21.87
CA ILE A 177 15.62 -0.82 -23.27
C ILE A 177 16.75 -1.19 -24.25
N ILE A 178 18.00 -0.89 -23.92
CA ILE A 178 19.16 -1.20 -24.77
C ILE A 178 19.68 -2.62 -24.50
N LEU A 179 19.85 -3.02 -23.25
CA LEU A 179 20.49 -4.28 -22.87
C LEU A 179 19.64 -5.50 -23.17
N ILE A 180 18.31 -5.40 -23.02
CA ILE A 180 17.41 -6.56 -23.26
C ILE A 180 17.42 -6.98 -24.73
N PRO A 181 17.21 -6.09 -25.72
CA PRO A 181 17.30 -6.47 -27.13
C PRO A 181 18.70 -6.93 -27.55
N LEU A 182 19.77 -6.34 -26.98
CA LEU A 182 21.15 -6.74 -27.25
C LEU A 182 21.41 -8.16 -26.76
N ALA A 183 20.95 -8.52 -25.56
CA ALA A 183 21.07 -9.88 -25.02
C ALA A 183 20.29 -10.90 -25.86
N VAL A 184 19.09 -10.55 -26.33
CA VAL A 184 18.28 -11.40 -27.20
C VAL A 184 18.99 -11.57 -28.56
N ALA A 185 19.49 -10.51 -29.17
CA ALA A 185 20.24 -10.56 -30.42
C ALA A 185 21.50 -11.44 -30.30
N PHE A 186 22.23 -11.30 -29.17
CA PHE A 186 23.41 -12.12 -28.89
C PHE A 186 23.05 -13.60 -28.74
N ALA A 187 21.95 -13.93 -28.04
CA ALA A 187 21.47 -15.30 -27.91
C ALA A 187 21.05 -15.92 -29.26
N PHE A 188 20.42 -15.14 -30.14
CA PHE A 188 20.10 -15.58 -31.49
C PHE A 188 21.38 -15.79 -32.36
N MET A 189 22.34 -14.88 -32.25
CA MET A 189 23.61 -14.97 -32.99
C MET A 189 24.41 -16.20 -32.57
N THR A 190 24.53 -16.48 -31.26
CA THR A 190 25.23 -17.67 -30.75
C THR A 190 24.56 -18.96 -31.19
N ARG A 191 23.22 -19.01 -31.19
CA ARG A 191 22.48 -20.18 -31.75
C ARG A 191 22.72 -20.38 -33.23
N LYS A 192 22.78 -19.31 -34.04
CA LYS A 192 23.10 -19.41 -35.47
C LYS A 192 24.54 -19.84 -35.69
N LEU A 193 25.50 -19.27 -34.96
CA LEU A 193 26.91 -19.65 -35.02
C LEU A 193 27.15 -21.11 -34.66
N SER A 194 26.45 -21.62 -33.59
CA SER A 194 26.51 -23.01 -33.19
C SER A 194 25.97 -23.97 -34.27
N LYS A 195 24.96 -23.54 -35.05
CA LYS A 195 24.44 -24.33 -36.18
C LYS A 195 25.32 -24.26 -37.40
N MET A 196 26.13 -23.22 -37.56
CA MET A 196 27.09 -23.08 -38.67
C MET A 196 28.39 -23.85 -38.43
N ASN A 197 28.65 -24.27 -37.18
CA ASN A 197 29.84 -25.06 -36.82
C ASN A 197 29.65 -26.55 -37.07
N THR A 198 28.84 -26.94 -38.05
CA THR A 198 28.59 -28.33 -38.45
C THR A 198 29.63 -28.88 -39.45
N ALA A 199 30.68 -28.15 -39.70
CA ALA A 199 31.83 -28.66 -40.47
C ALA A 199 32.70 -29.55 -39.54
N VAL A 200 32.17 -30.66 -39.11
CA VAL A 200 33.00 -31.77 -38.63
C VAL A 200 33.56 -32.44 -39.83
N MET A 201 34.88 -32.36 -39.97
CA MET A 201 35.62 -33.16 -40.93
C MET A 201 35.26 -34.63 -40.72
N GLN A 202 34.46 -35.18 -41.60
CA GLN A 202 34.20 -36.63 -41.63
C GLN A 202 35.26 -37.29 -42.49
N PRO A 203 36.26 -37.91 -41.91
CA PRO A 203 37.13 -38.78 -42.66
C PRO A 203 36.42 -40.12 -42.85
N GLY A 204 35.98 -40.40 -44.07
CA GLY A 204 35.73 -41.76 -44.49
C GLY A 204 34.36 -42.37 -44.35
N ALA A 205 33.29 -41.65 -44.00
CA ALA A 205 31.94 -42.22 -43.89
C ALA A 205 31.27 -42.60 -45.21
N ALA A 206 31.77 -42.13 -46.33
CA ALA A 206 31.26 -42.48 -47.67
C ALA A 206 31.41 -43.97 -48.04
N ASN A 207 32.30 -44.71 -47.39
CA ASN A 207 32.56 -46.12 -47.72
C ASN A 207 31.66 -47.10 -46.98
N TYR A 208 30.77 -46.63 -46.08
CA TYR A 208 29.89 -47.50 -45.29
C TYR A 208 28.40 -47.48 -45.71
N MET A 209 28.04 -46.69 -46.69
CA MET A 209 26.66 -46.70 -47.19
C MET A 209 26.50 -47.73 -48.30
N LYS A 210 25.80 -48.80 -48.01
CA LYS A 210 25.32 -49.73 -49.02
C LYS A 210 24.29 -49.01 -49.89
N PRO A 211 24.45 -48.94 -51.24
CA PRO A 211 23.43 -48.35 -52.09
C PRO A 211 22.11 -49.14 -51.93
N GLY A 212 21.05 -48.42 -51.62
CA GLY A 212 19.71 -49.01 -51.49
C GLY A 212 19.29 -49.46 -50.08
N SER A 213 20.07 -49.19 -49.03
CA SER A 213 19.74 -49.60 -47.66
C SER A 213 18.79 -48.66 -46.88
N MET A 214 18.43 -47.52 -47.45
CA MET A 214 17.49 -46.58 -46.83
C MET A 214 16.22 -46.48 -47.68
N ASN A 215 15.21 -47.22 -47.26
CA ASN A 215 13.87 -47.12 -47.82
C ASN A 215 12.99 -46.33 -46.83
N MET A 216 12.69 -45.09 -47.13
CA MET A 216 11.73 -44.28 -46.33
C MET A 216 10.38 -44.37 -47.02
N ASP A 217 9.48 -45.16 -46.46
CA ASP A 217 8.11 -45.31 -47.01
C ASP A 217 7.19 -44.14 -46.70
N PHE A 218 7.54 -43.28 -45.75
CA PHE A 218 6.75 -42.10 -45.39
C PHE A 218 7.57 -41.04 -44.67
N SER A 219 7.54 -39.82 -45.17
CA SER A 219 8.02 -38.61 -44.48
C SER A 219 6.91 -37.59 -44.42
N ARG A 220 6.45 -37.29 -43.21
CA ARG A 220 5.41 -36.26 -43.00
C ARG A 220 5.86 -35.30 -41.90
N ASP A 221 6.07 -34.05 -42.26
CA ASP A 221 6.26 -32.97 -41.32
C ASP A 221 4.91 -32.47 -40.81
N ILE A 222 4.62 -32.60 -39.53
CA ILE A 222 3.43 -32.08 -38.90
C ILE A 222 3.82 -30.87 -38.09
N PHE A 223 3.51 -29.67 -38.59
CA PHE A 223 3.66 -28.45 -37.85
C PHE A 223 2.54 -28.31 -36.81
N LEU A 224 2.88 -28.46 -35.52
CA LEU A 224 1.99 -28.16 -34.41
C LEU A 224 2.27 -26.71 -33.96
N TYR A 225 1.30 -25.84 -34.22
CA TYR A 225 1.38 -24.49 -33.66
C TYR A 225 0.80 -24.48 -32.25
N SER A 226 1.47 -23.77 -31.35
CA SER A 226 0.92 -23.49 -30.03
C SER A 226 0.41 -22.06 -29.99
N THR A 227 -0.85 -21.88 -29.65
CA THR A 227 -1.44 -20.54 -29.41
C THR A 227 -1.21 -20.17 -27.95
N VAL A 228 -0.35 -19.18 -27.70
CA VAL A 228 -0.19 -18.60 -26.37
C VAL A 228 -1.18 -17.44 -26.24
N SER A 229 -2.26 -17.65 -25.51
CA SER A 229 -3.17 -16.57 -25.12
C SER A 229 -2.59 -15.85 -23.92
N LYS A 230 -2.11 -14.61 -24.08
CA LYS A 230 -1.77 -13.73 -22.99
C LYS A 230 -3.05 -13.10 -22.43
N ARG A 231 -3.44 -13.50 -21.23
CA ARG A 231 -4.45 -12.78 -20.45
C ARG A 231 -3.69 -11.74 -19.61
N GLU A 232 -3.97 -10.47 -19.86
CA GLU A 232 -3.46 -9.41 -18.96
C GLU A 232 -4.05 -9.62 -17.58
N LYS A 233 -3.19 -9.63 -16.56
CA LYS A 233 -3.61 -9.65 -15.15
C LYS A 233 -4.32 -8.31 -14.90
N PRO A 234 -5.53 -8.28 -14.31
CA PRO A 234 -6.16 -7.03 -13.95
C PRO A 234 -5.20 -6.23 -13.08
N LYS A 235 -5.09 -4.93 -13.32
CA LYS A 235 -4.42 -4.01 -12.40
C LYS A 235 -5.22 -4.06 -11.10
N GLU A 236 -4.59 -4.48 -10.02
CA GLU A 236 -5.19 -4.39 -8.70
C GLU A 236 -5.45 -2.91 -8.41
N SER A 237 -6.68 -2.59 -8.02
CA SER A 237 -7.05 -1.25 -7.60
C SER A 237 -6.36 -0.98 -6.26
N SER A 238 -5.73 0.17 -6.10
CA SER A 238 -5.17 0.61 -4.82
C SER A 238 -6.25 0.96 -3.79
N THR A 239 -7.52 0.94 -4.21
CA THR A 239 -8.67 1.17 -3.34
C THR A 239 -9.56 -0.05 -3.27
N HIS A 240 -10.11 -0.31 -2.08
CA HIS A 240 -11.03 -1.39 -1.77
C HIS A 240 -12.16 -0.89 -0.87
N THR A 241 -13.16 -1.71 -0.61
CA THR A 241 -14.31 -1.34 0.23
C THR A 241 -14.25 -2.15 1.52
N SER A 242 -14.28 -1.46 2.65
CA SER A 242 -14.32 -2.08 3.98
C SER A 242 -15.65 -2.77 4.28
N SER A 243 -15.72 -3.45 5.41
CA SER A 243 -16.94 -4.12 5.90
C SER A 243 -18.10 -3.15 6.13
N SER A 244 -17.81 -1.88 6.44
CA SER A 244 -18.81 -0.82 6.63
C SER A 244 -19.33 -0.22 5.32
N GLY A 245 -18.72 -0.57 4.16
CA GLY A 245 -19.06 -0.05 2.83
C GLY A 245 -18.34 1.24 2.46
N ARG A 246 -17.41 1.74 3.27
CA ARG A 246 -16.55 2.89 2.94
C ARG A 246 -15.43 2.48 1.98
N THR A 247 -14.94 3.44 1.17
CA THR A 247 -13.81 3.22 0.27
C THR A 247 -12.52 3.62 0.96
N HIS A 248 -11.60 2.67 1.04
CA HIS A 248 -10.26 2.86 1.58
C HIS A 248 -9.20 2.63 0.50
N GLY A 249 -8.08 3.33 0.63
CA GLY A 249 -6.82 2.96 0.02
C GLY A 249 -5.91 2.39 1.09
N GLY A 250 -4.90 1.61 0.71
CA GLY A 250 -4.01 1.07 1.71
C GLY A 250 -2.93 0.15 1.13
N ARG A 251 -2.02 -0.23 2.00
CA ARG A 251 -0.94 -1.17 1.73
C ARG A 251 -0.69 -1.99 3.00
N SER A 252 -0.49 -3.27 2.85
CA SER A 252 -0.14 -4.18 3.94
C SER A 252 1.16 -4.93 3.67
N GLY A 253 1.79 -5.43 4.71
CA GLY A 253 3.02 -6.21 4.65
C GLY A 253 3.38 -6.86 5.97
N SER A 254 4.58 -7.48 6.03
CA SER A 254 5.16 -8.06 7.24
C SER A 254 6.66 -7.78 7.30
N PHE A 255 7.24 -7.84 8.48
CA PHE A 255 8.65 -7.52 8.75
C PHE A 255 9.36 -8.52 9.66
#